data_ab124af3e675cb41cf753d2e6bb1a174
#
_entry.id   ab124af3e675cb41cf753d2e6bb1a174
#
_cell.length_a   1.000
_cell.length_b   1.000
_cell.length_c   1.000
_cell.angle_alpha   90.00
_cell.angle_beta   90.00
_cell.angle_gamma   90.00
#
_symmetry.space_group_name_H-M   'P 1'
#
loop_
_entity.id
_entity.type
_entity.pdbx_description
1 polymer ?
#
loop_
_entity_poly.entity_id
_entity_poly.type
_entity_poly.pdbx_seq_one_letter_code
_entity_poly.pdbx_strand_id
1 'polypeptide(L)'
;MRVLFIFTIFGYSLSCLGQTYSGTWTLEGDNLINSTQLSLDISPKRFFYDALGSINIPEGLRLITGTCVDANSGGITCTLLGPGAESFKLAINSDADGVLVYFQKDATSGEGQQAIFNGLR
;
A
#
# COMPACT_ATOMS: atom_id res chain seq x y z
N MET A 1 38.38 -13.35 -6.39
CA MET A 1 38.04 -12.41 -5.80
C MET A 1 36.89 -11.76 -6.30
N ARG A 2 36.70 -11.53 -7.38
CA ARG A 2 35.59 -10.97 -7.93
C ARG A 2 34.39 -11.77 -7.77
N VAL A 3 34.47 -12.99 -7.54
CA VAL A 3 33.35 -13.89 -7.40
C VAL A 3 32.42 -13.49 -6.29
N LEU A 4 32.96 -12.93 -5.26
CA LEU A 4 32.16 -12.53 -4.14
C LEU A 4 31.14 -11.49 -4.48
N PHE A 5 31.49 -10.61 -5.35
CA PHE A 5 30.58 -9.59 -5.72
C PHE A 5 29.36 -10.14 -6.35
N ILE A 6 29.50 -11.14 -7.15
CA ILE A 6 28.41 -11.73 -7.86
C ILE A 6 27.39 -12.32 -6.92
N PHE A 7 27.84 -12.96 -5.88
CA PHE A 7 26.92 -13.52 -4.94
C PHE A 7 26.04 -12.49 -4.33
N THR A 8 26.63 -11.41 -3.95
CA THR A 8 25.92 -10.37 -3.28
C THR A 8 24.80 -9.84 -4.14
N ILE A 9 25.04 -9.72 -5.39
CA ILE A 9 24.06 -9.20 -6.30
C ILE A 9 22.87 -10.12 -6.41
N PHE A 10 23.08 -11.39 -6.47
CA PHE A 10 21.99 -12.33 -6.56
C PHE A 10 21.13 -12.25 -5.35
N GLY A 11 21.69 -12.21 -4.21
CA GLY A 11 20.94 -12.19 -3.00
C GLY A 11 19.99 -11.02 -2.96
N TYR A 12 20.44 -9.89 -3.42
CA TYR A 12 19.62 -8.73 -3.39
C TYR A 12 18.43 -8.87 -4.29
N SER A 13 18.61 -9.31 -5.49
CA SER A 13 17.52 -9.33 -6.43
C SER A 13 16.40 -10.24 -5.97
N LEU A 14 16.72 -11.31 -5.27
CA LEU A 14 15.70 -12.20 -4.78
C LEU A 14 14.98 -11.64 -3.59
N SER A 15 15.71 -11.02 -2.69
CA SER A 15 15.07 -10.58 -1.46
C SER A 15 14.25 -9.31 -1.66
N CYS A 16 14.50 -8.56 -2.71
CA CYS A 16 13.81 -7.31 -2.88
C CYS A 16 12.43 -7.43 -3.49
N LEU A 17 12.10 -8.57 -4.06
CA LEU A 17 10.83 -8.69 -4.75
C LEU A 17 9.63 -8.42 -3.87
N GLY A 18 9.59 -9.00 -2.70
CA GLY A 18 8.47 -8.79 -1.82
C GLY A 18 8.51 -7.46 -1.10
N GLN A 19 9.70 -6.89 -0.97
CA GLN A 19 9.84 -5.66 -0.24
C GLN A 19 9.64 -4.43 -1.10
N THR A 20 9.56 -4.61 -2.40
CA THR A 20 9.43 -3.51 -3.33
C THR A 20 8.21 -2.64 -3.01
N TYR A 21 7.16 -3.26 -2.56
CA TYR A 21 5.90 -2.55 -2.32
C TYR A 21 5.69 -2.13 -0.88
N SER A 22 6.58 -2.49 0.02
CA SER A 22 6.48 -2.05 1.40
C SER A 22 7.08 -0.65 1.54
N GLY A 23 6.52 0.15 2.41
CA GLY A 23 7.09 1.47 2.63
C GLY A 23 6.12 2.43 3.27
N THR A 24 6.49 3.70 3.24
CA THR A 24 5.71 4.78 3.79
C THR A 24 5.56 5.86 2.72
N TRP A 25 4.34 6.30 2.51
CA TRP A 25 4.01 7.32 1.54
C TRP A 25 3.33 8.48 2.25
N THR A 26 3.55 9.68 1.76
CA THR A 26 2.82 10.86 2.19
C THR A 26 1.66 11.05 1.24
N LEU A 27 0.46 11.15 1.79
CA LEU A 27 -0.76 11.21 0.98
C LEU A 27 -1.32 12.62 0.97
N GLU A 28 -1.82 13.03 -0.18
CA GLU A 28 -2.52 14.28 -0.33
C GLU A 28 -3.83 14.04 -1.05
N GLY A 29 -4.89 14.70 -0.65
CA GLY A 29 -6.18 14.50 -1.28
C GLY A 29 -7.10 15.69 -1.10
N ASP A 30 -8.18 15.69 -1.87
CA ASP A 30 -9.07 16.82 -1.98
C ASP A 30 -9.70 17.25 -0.67
N ASN A 31 -10.09 16.31 0.13
CA ASN A 31 -10.80 16.61 1.37
C ASN A 31 -9.90 16.64 2.56
N LEU A 32 -8.60 16.70 2.34
CA LEU A 32 -7.66 16.72 3.43
C LEU A 32 -7.12 18.11 3.62
N ILE A 33 -7.02 18.48 4.86
CA ILE A 33 -6.41 19.74 5.21
C ILE A 33 -4.91 19.54 5.32
N ASN A 34 -4.50 18.37 5.76
CA ASN A 34 -3.10 18.07 6.03
C ASN A 34 -2.68 16.83 5.28
N SER A 35 -1.39 16.67 5.13
CA SER A 35 -0.84 15.44 4.59
C SER A 35 -1.15 14.28 5.50
N THR A 36 -1.36 13.15 4.91
CA THR A 36 -1.66 11.91 5.62
C THR A 36 -0.56 10.92 5.30
N GLN A 37 -0.23 10.07 6.25
CA GLN A 37 0.78 9.05 6.04
C GLN A 37 0.14 7.68 5.91
N LEU A 38 0.68 6.91 4.98
CA LEU A 38 0.31 5.52 4.78
C LEU A 38 1.57 4.68 4.94
N SER A 39 1.55 3.72 5.84
CA SER A 39 2.66 2.78 6.00
C SER A 39 2.13 1.38 5.75
N LEU A 40 2.86 0.61 4.96
CA LEU A 40 2.44 -0.74 4.59
C LEU A 40 3.60 -1.71 4.73
N ASP A 41 3.27 -2.90 5.20
CA ASP A 41 4.15 -4.04 5.21
C ASP A 41 3.51 -5.09 4.32
N ILE A 42 4.10 -5.34 3.17
CA ILE A 42 3.56 -6.21 2.13
C ILE A 42 4.39 -7.47 2.08
N SER A 43 3.76 -8.61 2.30
CA SER A 43 4.45 -9.90 2.33
C SER A 43 3.96 -10.78 1.19
N PRO A 44 4.84 -11.26 0.31
CA PRO A 44 4.40 -12.10 -0.79
C PRO A 44 3.96 -13.47 -0.30
N LYS A 45 2.87 -13.94 -0.89
CA LYS A 45 2.38 -15.30 -0.71
C LYS A 45 2.40 -15.98 -2.07
N ARG A 46 1.81 -17.15 -2.16
CA ARG A 46 1.92 -17.94 -3.37
C ARG A 46 1.22 -17.30 -4.56
N PHE A 47 0.01 -16.78 -4.35
CA PHE A 47 -0.79 -16.22 -5.44
C PHE A 47 -1.20 -14.79 -5.19
N PHE A 48 -0.81 -14.21 -4.06
CA PHE A 48 -1.22 -12.87 -3.68
C PHE A 48 -0.22 -12.33 -2.68
N TYR A 49 -0.50 -11.16 -2.14
CA TYR A 49 0.33 -10.56 -1.09
C TYR A 49 -0.56 -10.28 0.11
N ASP A 50 -0.05 -10.52 1.30
CA ASP A 50 -0.69 -10.01 2.50
C ASP A 50 -0.25 -8.58 2.73
N ALA A 51 -1.16 -7.76 3.21
CA ALA A 51 -0.85 -6.37 3.50
C ALA A 51 -1.33 -6.02 4.90
N LEU A 52 -0.48 -5.37 5.64
CA LEU A 52 -0.79 -4.90 6.98
C LEU A 52 -0.16 -3.52 7.11
N GLY A 53 -0.90 -2.58 7.66
CA GLY A 53 -0.32 -1.27 7.79
C GLY A 53 -1.17 -0.32 8.59
N SER A 54 -0.90 0.96 8.40
CA SER A 54 -1.63 2.01 9.07
C SER A 54 -1.76 3.20 8.15
N ILE A 55 -2.85 3.91 8.30
CA ILE A 55 -3.09 5.13 7.57
C ILE A 55 -3.59 6.19 8.55
N ASN A 56 -3.09 7.40 8.38
CA ASN A 56 -3.46 8.50 9.22
C ASN A 56 -4.45 9.34 8.44
N ILE A 57 -5.69 9.36 8.86
CA ILE A 57 -6.74 10.16 8.22
C ILE A 57 -7.18 11.24 9.20
N PRO A 58 -7.96 12.23 8.76
CA PRO A 58 -8.34 13.32 9.68
C PRO A 58 -9.00 12.84 10.95
N GLU A 59 -9.70 11.72 10.92
CA GLU A 59 -10.33 11.17 12.09
C GLU A 59 -9.37 10.43 13.02
N GLY A 60 -8.13 10.23 12.60
CA GLY A 60 -7.11 9.59 13.41
C GLY A 60 -6.42 8.44 12.70
N LEU A 61 -5.62 7.73 13.45
CA LEU A 61 -4.86 6.61 12.92
C LEU A 61 -5.76 5.39 12.75
N ARG A 62 -5.65 4.71 11.63
CA ARG A 62 -6.37 3.47 11.37
C ARG A 62 -5.40 2.36 11.02
N LEU A 63 -5.53 1.24 11.71
CA LEU A 63 -4.81 0.04 11.32
C LEU A 63 -5.60 -0.64 10.23
N ILE A 64 -4.91 -1.03 9.17
CA ILE A 64 -5.58 -1.60 7.99
C ILE A 64 -4.91 -2.91 7.63
N THR A 65 -5.72 -3.85 7.14
CA THR A 65 -5.22 -5.17 6.79
C THR A 65 -6.02 -5.70 5.60
N GLY A 66 -5.37 -6.47 4.77
CA GLY A 66 -6.02 -7.06 3.61
C GLY A 66 -5.04 -7.76 2.71
N THR A 67 -5.35 -7.79 1.43
CA THR A 67 -4.55 -8.52 0.45
C THR A 67 -4.34 -7.68 -0.78
N CYS A 68 -3.30 -8.04 -1.52
CA CYS A 68 -2.98 -7.40 -2.77
C CYS A 68 -2.74 -8.44 -3.84
N VAL A 69 -2.95 -8.06 -5.09
CA VAL A 69 -2.67 -8.91 -6.24
C VAL A 69 -1.94 -8.09 -7.29
N ASP A 70 -1.22 -8.78 -8.15
CA ASP A 70 -0.52 -8.11 -9.25
C ASP A 70 -1.53 -7.45 -10.18
N ALA A 71 -1.20 -6.25 -10.62
CA ALA A 71 -2.02 -5.51 -11.56
C ALA A 71 -1.51 -5.74 -12.98
N ASN A 72 -2.43 -5.72 -13.95
CA ASN A 72 -2.05 -5.93 -15.35
C ASN A 72 -1.12 -4.86 -15.88
N SER A 73 -1.23 -3.66 -15.35
CA SER A 73 -0.42 -2.54 -15.80
C SER A 73 0.93 -2.45 -15.11
N GLY A 74 1.23 -3.41 -14.26
CA GLY A 74 2.41 -3.35 -13.39
C GLY A 74 2.02 -2.85 -12.01
N GLY A 75 2.84 -3.16 -11.02
CA GLY A 75 2.50 -2.83 -9.65
C GLY A 75 1.48 -3.80 -9.08
N ILE A 76 0.84 -3.39 -7.99
CA ILE A 76 -0.15 -4.22 -7.31
C ILE A 76 -1.37 -3.39 -6.95
N THR A 77 -2.50 -4.07 -6.78
CA THR A 77 -3.71 -3.46 -6.24
C THR A 77 -4.07 -4.16 -4.95
N CYS A 78 -4.48 -3.39 -3.96
CA CYS A 78 -4.77 -3.90 -2.63
C CYS A 78 -6.18 -3.53 -2.21
N THR A 79 -6.79 -4.41 -1.44
CA THR A 79 -8.05 -4.14 -0.77
C THR A 79 -7.83 -4.37 0.71
N LEU A 80 -8.02 -3.32 1.49
CA LEU A 80 -7.75 -3.36 2.92
C LEU A 80 -8.96 -2.85 3.68
N LEU A 81 -9.11 -3.35 4.88
CA LEU A 81 -10.21 -2.95 5.75
C LEU A 81 -9.64 -2.35 7.02
N GLY A 82 -10.33 -1.33 7.52
CA GLY A 82 -10.01 -0.73 8.80
C GLY A 82 -10.79 -1.36 9.93
N PRO A 83 -10.66 -0.83 11.14
CA PRO A 83 -11.29 -1.42 12.31
C PRO A 83 -12.80 -1.26 12.35
N GLY A 84 -13.36 -0.32 11.62
CA GLY A 84 -14.81 -0.19 11.52
C GLY A 84 -15.28 -0.74 10.19
N ALA A 85 -16.12 -0.03 9.50
CA ALA A 85 -16.60 -0.44 8.19
C ALA A 85 -15.82 0.24 7.07
N GLU A 86 -14.67 0.79 7.35
CA GLU A 86 -13.87 1.50 6.37
C GLU A 86 -13.25 0.53 5.37
N SER A 87 -13.17 0.95 4.13
CA SER A 87 -12.42 0.20 3.14
C SER A 87 -11.42 1.11 2.43
N PHE A 88 -10.31 0.52 2.06
CA PHE A 88 -9.23 1.23 1.39
C PHE A 88 -8.82 0.40 0.19
N LYS A 89 -8.90 0.99 -0.99
CA LYS A 89 -8.40 0.34 -2.20
C LYS A 89 -7.18 1.10 -2.65
N LEU A 90 -6.11 0.38 -2.85
CA LEU A 90 -4.84 0.99 -3.18
C LEU A 90 -4.33 0.47 -4.51
N ALA A 91 -3.68 1.33 -5.25
CA ALA A 91 -2.92 0.93 -6.42
C ALA A 91 -1.51 1.46 -6.23
N ILE A 92 -0.56 0.56 -6.10
CA ILE A 92 0.85 0.89 -5.93
C ILE A 92 1.55 0.61 -7.24
N ASN A 93 2.26 1.60 -7.78
CA ASN A 93 2.89 1.43 -9.07
C ASN A 93 4.10 0.50 -8.99
N SER A 94 4.62 0.12 -10.14
CA SER A 94 5.67 -0.91 -10.20
C SER A 94 6.95 -0.49 -9.51
N ASP A 95 7.22 0.79 -9.41
CA ASP A 95 8.41 1.29 -8.73
C ASP A 95 8.18 1.52 -7.25
N ALA A 96 6.94 1.39 -6.81
CA ALA A 96 6.52 1.62 -5.43
C ALA A 96 6.80 3.04 -4.94
N ASP A 97 6.94 3.99 -5.86
CA ASP A 97 7.16 5.37 -5.47
C ASP A 97 5.86 6.16 -5.41
N GLY A 98 4.78 5.61 -5.95
CA GLY A 98 3.48 6.26 -5.91
C GLY A 98 2.38 5.30 -5.53
N VAL A 99 1.39 5.80 -4.84
CA VAL A 99 0.21 5.03 -4.47
C VAL A 99 -1.02 5.91 -4.65
N LEU A 100 -2.07 5.29 -5.19
CA LEU A 100 -3.37 5.91 -5.25
C LEU A 100 -4.25 5.20 -4.23
N VAL A 101 -4.90 5.94 -3.37
CA VAL A 101 -5.73 5.36 -2.31
C VAL A 101 -7.15 5.88 -2.48
N TYR A 102 -8.09 4.97 -2.56
CA TYR A 102 -9.50 5.27 -2.54
C TYR A 102 -10.05 4.83 -1.19
N PHE A 103 -10.56 5.78 -0.43
CA PHE A 103 -11.07 5.53 0.91
C PHE A 103 -12.58 5.67 0.92
N GLN A 104 -13.26 4.69 1.51
CA GLN A 104 -14.69 4.74 1.72
C GLN A 104 -14.95 4.49 3.20
N LYS A 105 -15.66 5.42 3.84
CA LYS A 105 -15.83 5.38 5.28
C LYS A 105 -16.73 4.25 5.73
N ASP A 106 -17.74 3.90 4.95
CA ASP A 106 -18.66 2.82 5.30
C ASP A 106 -18.85 1.91 4.11
N ALA A 107 -18.07 0.85 4.07
CA ALA A 107 -18.10 -0.09 2.95
C ALA A 107 -19.33 -0.97 2.96
N THR A 108 -19.94 -1.19 4.13
CA THR A 108 -21.04 -2.14 4.24
C THR A 108 -22.35 -1.55 3.70
N SER A 109 -22.57 -0.26 3.90
CA SER A 109 -23.80 0.35 3.41
C SER A 109 -23.63 0.97 2.03
N GLY A 110 -22.41 1.08 1.57
CA GLY A 110 -22.12 1.78 0.32
C GLY A 110 -22.25 3.28 0.45
N GLU A 111 -22.51 3.79 1.63
CA GLU A 111 -22.67 5.20 1.88
C GLU A 111 -21.48 5.71 2.70
N GLY A 112 -21.47 6.98 2.97
CA GLY A 112 -20.44 7.61 3.75
C GLY A 112 -19.48 8.38 2.88
N GLN A 113 -18.53 9.01 3.52
CA GLN A 113 -17.59 9.85 2.81
C GLN A 113 -16.59 9.01 2.05
N GLN A 114 -16.30 9.46 0.85
CA GLN A 114 -15.28 8.88 0.03
C GLN A 114 -14.22 9.94 -0.23
N ALA A 115 -13.00 9.50 -0.32
CA ALA A 115 -11.91 10.42 -0.62
C ALA A 115 -10.87 9.70 -1.46
N ILE A 116 -10.16 10.49 -2.25
CA ILE A 116 -9.09 9.96 -3.08
C ILE A 116 -7.81 10.69 -2.67
N PHE A 117 -6.78 9.92 -2.41
CA PHE A 117 -5.49 10.45 -2.05
C PHE A 117 -4.45 10.00 -3.04
N ASN A 118 -3.51 10.87 -3.34
CA ASN A 118 -2.33 10.50 -4.10
C ASN A 118 -1.16 10.49 -3.15
N GLY A 119 -0.37 9.46 -3.17
CA GLY A 119 0.75 9.33 -2.27
C GLY A 119 2.07 9.26 -3.00
N LEU A 120 3.06 9.90 -2.44
CA LEU A 120 4.43 9.83 -2.93
C LEU A 120 5.34 9.41 -1.81
N ARG A 121 6.29 8.60 -2.17
CA ARG A 121 7.25 8.07 -1.23
C ARG A 121 8.33 9.06 -0.86
#